data_2ed942579c81adb0f47769a2fb9fb2b8
#
_entry.id   2ed942579c81adb0f47769a2fb9fb2b8
#
_cell.length_a   1.000
_cell.length_b   1.000
_cell.length_c   1.000
_cell.angle_alpha   90.00
_cell.angle_beta   90.00
_cell.angle_gamma   90.00
#
_symmetry.space_group_name_H-M   'P 1'
#
loop_
_entity.id
_entity.type
_entity.pdbx_description
1 polymer ?
#
loop_
_entity_poly.entity_id
_entity_poly.type
_entity_poly.pdbx_seq_one_letter_code
_entity_poly.pdbx_strand_id
1 'polypeptide(L)'
;MNKKPWFQRLHLRPIFPLLMLAGLFIFIVYNHIATEDKLRAKVVMEPDCEDLLMNRLKIQDDGLDGYYIRAVKRGCNIFSNPQKHASRYVRANIRCKDCHLELGMRAETAPIGQAWVQSDKYDPVTGIILSYELRTMQCFINSSNGFKPNILDSVIQDLKIYGRYLAFKQGLREGVEYTERRFTKVPPTGEGDDYLRGKVLFEKKCAMCHGKQGLGSTAKDGSVIIPSLAGPGAWNTDSRMYNEAITLAAIIKTTMPAHERGTLTDTQARDIAAYLVTMPRPAGNNKGVIAAARQQLIMRTMPPLFSLIEKWKAKDEAQ
;
A
#
# COMPACT_ATOMS: atom_id res chain seq x y z
N MET A 1 1.59 -59.52 66.13
CA MET A 1 2.32 -58.35 65.69
C MET A 1 2.07 -58.16 64.20
N ASN A 2 1.10 -57.31 63.83
CA ASN A 2 0.68 -57.11 62.46
C ASN A 2 1.25 -55.75 61.96
N LYS A 3 2.29 -55.77 61.09
CA LYS A 3 2.84 -54.58 60.46
C LYS A 3 1.99 -54.25 59.22
N LYS A 4 1.25 -53.13 59.26
CA LYS A 4 0.59 -52.56 58.08
C LYS A 4 1.62 -51.98 57.18
N PRO A 5 1.57 -52.19 55.83
CA PRO A 5 2.46 -51.53 54.90
C PRO A 5 2.08 -50.06 54.72
N TRP A 6 3.08 -49.23 54.78
CA TRP A 6 3.05 -47.78 54.66
C TRP A 6 2.98 -47.37 53.16
N PHE A 7 1.76 -47.33 52.55
CA PHE A 7 1.58 -46.73 51.26
C PHE A 7 1.39 -45.23 51.43
N GLN A 8 2.44 -44.48 51.20
CA GLN A 8 2.36 -43.03 51.02
C GLN A 8 1.41 -42.72 49.88
N ARG A 9 0.29 -42.06 50.16
CA ARG A 9 -0.57 -41.46 49.11
C ARG A 9 0.22 -40.31 48.50
N LEU A 10 0.82 -40.53 47.32
CA LEU A 10 1.29 -39.47 46.45
C LEU A 10 0.09 -38.55 46.16
N HIS A 11 0.17 -37.31 46.59
CA HIS A 11 -0.79 -36.26 46.27
C HIS A 11 -0.64 -35.87 44.77
N LEU A 12 -1.15 -36.69 43.87
CA LEU A 12 -1.19 -36.41 42.42
C LEU A 12 -2.31 -35.43 42.04
N ARG A 13 -3.07 -34.90 43.02
CA ARG A 13 -4.25 -34.07 42.78
C ARG A 13 -4.02 -32.69 42.09
N PRO A 14 -2.88 -31.98 42.24
CA PRO A 14 -2.71 -30.72 41.50
C PRO A 14 -2.08 -30.84 40.12
N ILE A 15 -1.47 -31.97 39.76
CA ILE A 15 -0.74 -32.14 38.50
C ILE A 15 -1.69 -32.34 37.31
N PHE A 16 -2.79 -33.01 37.49
CA PHE A 16 -3.75 -33.33 36.45
C PHE A 16 -4.43 -32.06 35.84
N PRO A 17 -4.93 -31.10 36.62
CA PRO A 17 -5.48 -29.87 36.07
C PRO A 17 -4.42 -28.98 35.37
N LEU A 18 -3.17 -28.99 35.89
CA LEU A 18 -2.07 -28.26 35.24
C LEU A 18 -1.72 -28.84 33.87
N LEU A 19 -1.71 -30.17 33.71
CA LEU A 19 -1.49 -30.85 32.43
C LEU A 19 -2.64 -30.58 31.47
N MET A 20 -3.89 -30.56 31.97
CA MET A 20 -5.04 -30.20 31.12
C MET A 20 -5.00 -28.73 30.65
N LEU A 21 -4.63 -27.80 31.50
CA LEU A 21 -4.45 -26.40 31.13
C LEU A 21 -3.30 -26.21 30.12
N ALA A 22 -2.17 -26.90 30.31
CA ALA A 22 -1.07 -26.91 29.38
C ALA A 22 -1.48 -27.49 28.00
N GLY A 23 -2.21 -28.59 28.00
CA GLY A 23 -2.76 -29.19 26.79
C GLY A 23 -3.74 -28.30 26.06
N LEU A 24 -4.64 -27.63 26.79
CA LEU A 24 -5.57 -26.65 26.24
C LEU A 24 -4.82 -25.42 25.65
N PHE A 25 -3.81 -24.92 26.35
CA PHE A 25 -2.97 -23.83 25.86
C PHE A 25 -2.23 -24.20 24.57
N ILE A 26 -1.60 -25.38 24.54
CA ILE A 26 -0.92 -25.90 23.34
C ILE A 26 -1.90 -26.04 22.19
N PHE A 27 -3.11 -26.57 22.43
CA PHE A 27 -4.15 -26.71 21.44
C PHE A 27 -4.63 -25.37 20.89
N ILE A 28 -4.82 -24.37 21.74
CA ILE A 28 -5.20 -23.00 21.34
C ILE A 28 -4.10 -22.38 20.48
N VAL A 29 -2.83 -22.47 20.90
CA VAL A 29 -1.68 -21.95 20.15
C VAL A 29 -1.53 -22.65 18.82
N TYR A 30 -1.65 -23.98 18.79
CA TYR A 30 -1.59 -24.76 17.54
C TYR A 30 -2.70 -24.36 16.57
N ASN A 31 -3.95 -24.26 17.04
CA ASN A 31 -5.06 -23.82 16.18
C ASN A 31 -4.89 -22.36 15.70
N HIS A 32 -4.35 -21.49 16.52
CA HIS A 32 -4.06 -20.11 16.12
C HIS A 32 -3.00 -20.07 15.01
N ILE A 33 -1.89 -20.80 15.17
CA ILE A 33 -0.83 -20.89 14.16
C ILE A 33 -1.37 -21.53 12.86
N ALA A 34 -2.10 -22.63 12.97
CA ALA A 34 -2.69 -23.30 11.80
C ALA A 34 -3.72 -22.43 11.07
N THR A 35 -4.43 -21.56 11.79
CA THR A 35 -5.38 -20.60 11.20
C THR A 35 -4.63 -19.48 10.49
N GLU A 36 -3.56 -18.95 11.08
CA GLU A 36 -2.71 -17.95 10.44
C GLU A 36 -2.05 -18.47 9.16
N ASP A 37 -1.54 -19.70 9.18
CA ASP A 37 -0.94 -20.33 8.00
C ASP A 37 -1.97 -20.55 6.88
N LYS A 38 -3.19 -20.98 7.22
CA LYS A 38 -4.30 -21.10 6.27
C LYS A 38 -4.71 -19.74 5.68
N LEU A 39 -4.73 -18.68 6.48
CA LEU A 39 -5.03 -17.32 6.00
C LEU A 39 -3.93 -16.80 5.08
N ARG A 40 -2.66 -17.03 5.43
CA ARG A 40 -1.52 -16.69 4.57
C ARG A 40 -1.54 -17.45 3.25
N ALA A 41 -1.92 -18.74 3.27
CA ALA A 41 -2.07 -19.55 2.07
C ALA A 41 -3.21 -19.08 1.15
N LYS A 42 -4.21 -18.38 1.67
CA LYS A 42 -5.29 -17.75 0.89
C LYS A 42 -4.94 -16.43 0.24
N VAL A 43 -3.74 -15.86 0.51
CA VAL A 43 -3.29 -14.66 -0.18
C VAL A 43 -3.20 -14.98 -1.67
N VAL A 44 -4.02 -14.31 -2.47
CA VAL A 44 -3.98 -14.47 -3.93
C VAL A 44 -2.58 -14.11 -4.41
N MET A 45 -1.87 -15.10 -4.95
CA MET A 45 -0.55 -14.88 -5.53
C MET A 45 -0.68 -13.90 -6.69
N GLU A 46 -0.08 -12.73 -6.55
CA GLU A 46 0.04 -11.81 -7.68
C GLU A 46 0.97 -12.43 -8.74
N PRO A 47 0.67 -12.27 -10.04
CA PRO A 47 1.53 -12.79 -11.09
C PRO A 47 2.93 -12.17 -10.97
N ASP A 48 3.94 -12.89 -11.38
CA ASP A 48 5.24 -12.28 -11.66
C ASP A 48 5.30 -11.70 -13.09
N CYS A 49 6.38 -10.99 -13.38
CA CYS A 49 6.53 -10.35 -14.69
C CYS A 49 6.67 -11.34 -15.85
N GLU A 50 7.27 -12.49 -15.61
CA GLU A 50 7.41 -13.51 -16.64
C GLU A 50 6.05 -14.14 -16.95
N ASP A 51 5.29 -14.55 -15.93
CA ASP A 51 3.94 -15.08 -16.11
C ASP A 51 3.04 -14.07 -16.81
N LEU A 52 3.00 -12.80 -16.34
CA LEU A 52 2.19 -11.78 -16.96
C LEU A 52 2.55 -11.58 -18.44
N LEU A 53 3.82 -11.30 -18.73
CA LEU A 53 4.22 -10.85 -20.07
C LEU A 53 4.28 -11.99 -21.09
N MET A 54 4.76 -13.17 -20.67
CA MET A 54 4.96 -14.29 -21.59
C MET A 54 3.73 -15.19 -21.71
N ASN A 55 3.07 -15.50 -20.59
CA ASN A 55 1.98 -16.48 -20.60
C ASN A 55 0.61 -15.83 -20.78
N ARG A 56 0.34 -14.72 -20.08
CA ARG A 56 -0.98 -14.07 -20.12
C ARG A 56 -1.10 -13.09 -21.29
N LEU A 57 -0.11 -12.22 -21.46
CA LEU A 57 -0.12 -11.18 -22.52
C LEU A 57 0.55 -11.62 -23.82
N LYS A 58 1.35 -12.69 -23.80
CA LYS A 58 2.03 -13.26 -24.99
C LYS A 58 2.79 -12.18 -25.79
N ILE A 59 3.64 -11.42 -25.09
CA ILE A 59 4.36 -10.28 -25.68
C ILE A 59 5.20 -10.64 -26.91
N GLN A 60 5.66 -11.88 -27.01
CA GLN A 60 6.41 -12.39 -28.17
C GLN A 60 5.59 -12.43 -29.47
N ASP A 61 4.26 -12.51 -29.35
CA ASP A 61 3.34 -12.64 -30.50
C ASP A 61 2.88 -11.27 -31.04
N ASP A 62 3.25 -10.16 -30.36
CA ASP A 62 2.78 -8.81 -30.70
C ASP A 62 3.55 -8.14 -31.86
N GLY A 63 4.54 -8.81 -32.46
CA GLY A 63 5.34 -8.28 -33.55
C GLY A 63 6.23 -7.08 -33.18
N LEU A 64 6.51 -6.90 -31.89
CA LEU A 64 7.31 -5.81 -31.37
C LEU A 64 8.81 -6.08 -31.53
N ASP A 65 9.60 -5.02 -31.73
CA ASP A 65 11.06 -5.17 -31.76
C ASP A 65 11.64 -5.59 -30.41
N GLY A 66 12.82 -6.23 -30.46
CA GLY A 66 13.45 -6.78 -29.25
C GLY A 66 13.88 -5.73 -28.25
N TYR A 67 14.16 -4.48 -28.66
CA TYR A 67 14.50 -3.39 -27.72
C TYR A 67 13.27 -2.96 -26.94
N TYR A 68 12.13 -2.84 -27.61
CA TYR A 68 10.86 -2.50 -26.97
C TYR A 68 10.45 -3.58 -25.96
N ILE A 69 10.50 -4.86 -26.35
CA ILE A 69 10.19 -5.99 -25.45
C ILE A 69 11.09 -5.96 -24.21
N ARG A 70 12.40 -5.71 -24.36
CA ARG A 70 13.31 -5.58 -23.22
C ARG A 70 12.95 -4.41 -22.33
N ALA A 71 12.56 -3.27 -22.86
CA ALA A 71 12.14 -2.11 -22.08
C ALA A 71 10.85 -2.41 -21.30
N VAL A 72 9.86 -3.07 -21.90
CA VAL A 72 8.65 -3.55 -21.22
C VAL A 72 9.00 -4.47 -20.05
N LYS A 73 9.88 -5.45 -20.27
CA LYS A 73 10.34 -6.39 -19.23
C LYS A 73 11.04 -5.66 -18.08
N ARG A 74 11.95 -4.72 -18.37
CA ARG A 74 12.60 -3.91 -17.32
C ARG A 74 11.59 -3.06 -16.55
N GLY A 75 10.64 -2.41 -17.25
CA GLY A 75 9.59 -1.62 -16.62
C GLY A 75 8.70 -2.45 -15.69
N CYS A 76 8.30 -3.65 -16.12
CA CYS A 76 7.58 -4.59 -15.27
C CYS A 76 8.40 -4.98 -14.02
N ASN A 77 9.68 -5.30 -14.18
CA ASN A 77 10.56 -5.67 -13.08
C ASN A 77 10.74 -4.53 -12.08
N ILE A 78 10.92 -3.28 -12.55
CA ILE A 78 10.95 -2.10 -11.69
C ILE A 78 9.62 -1.96 -10.93
N PHE A 79 8.49 -2.12 -11.62
CA PHE A 79 7.16 -2.02 -11.02
C PHE A 79 6.91 -3.10 -9.97
N SER A 80 7.36 -4.32 -10.24
CA SER A 80 7.22 -5.48 -9.36
C SER A 80 8.13 -5.41 -8.13
N ASN A 81 9.39 -4.97 -8.31
CA ASN A 81 10.40 -4.91 -7.24
C ASN A 81 11.33 -3.70 -7.40
N PRO A 82 10.82 -2.49 -7.09
CA PRO A 82 11.61 -1.26 -7.24
C PRO A 82 12.82 -1.21 -6.30
N GLN A 83 12.78 -1.91 -5.15
CA GLN A 83 13.91 -2.02 -4.22
C GLN A 83 15.13 -2.68 -4.87
N LYS A 84 14.90 -3.63 -5.78
CA LYS A 84 15.96 -4.31 -6.53
C LYS A 84 16.36 -3.56 -7.80
N HIS A 85 15.38 -3.11 -8.58
CA HIS A 85 15.61 -2.62 -9.95
C HIS A 85 15.70 -1.09 -10.06
N ALA A 86 15.38 -0.36 -8.98
CA ALA A 86 15.45 1.09 -8.88
C ALA A 86 15.94 1.55 -7.49
N SER A 87 16.80 0.76 -6.83
CA SER A 87 17.21 0.90 -5.43
C SER A 87 17.70 2.31 -5.06
N ARG A 88 18.37 3.01 -5.98
CA ARG A 88 18.86 4.38 -5.77
C ARG A 88 17.74 5.41 -5.55
N TYR A 89 16.51 5.10 -5.96
CA TYR A 89 15.37 5.99 -5.87
C TYR A 89 14.33 5.59 -4.83
N VAL A 90 14.51 4.47 -4.13
CA VAL A 90 13.50 3.90 -3.23
C VAL A 90 14.05 3.72 -1.83
N ARG A 91 13.28 4.16 -0.83
CA ARG A 91 13.58 3.94 0.59
C ARG A 91 12.47 3.22 1.33
N ALA A 92 11.24 3.27 0.80
CA ALA A 92 10.12 2.57 1.42
C ALA A 92 10.14 1.07 1.09
N ASN A 93 9.64 0.27 2.02
CA ASN A 93 9.38 -1.17 1.83
C ASN A 93 7.98 -1.36 1.23
N ILE A 94 7.72 -0.70 0.10
CA ILE A 94 6.46 -0.74 -0.64
C ILE A 94 6.79 -0.86 -2.11
N ARG A 95 6.11 -1.78 -2.81
CA ARG A 95 6.24 -2.00 -4.24
C ARG A 95 5.06 -1.35 -4.97
N CYS A 96 5.23 -1.01 -6.24
CA CYS A 96 4.13 -0.44 -7.03
C CYS A 96 2.94 -1.41 -7.10
N LYS A 97 3.21 -2.71 -7.27
CA LYS A 97 2.20 -3.76 -7.33
C LYS A 97 1.44 -3.99 -6.02
N ASP A 98 1.91 -3.49 -4.88
CA ASP A 98 1.19 -3.65 -3.60
C ASP A 98 -0.10 -2.82 -3.54
N CYS A 99 -0.18 -1.75 -4.33
CA CYS A 99 -1.38 -0.94 -4.52
C CYS A 99 -2.01 -1.14 -5.91
N HIS A 100 -1.19 -1.23 -6.95
CA HIS A 100 -1.62 -1.42 -8.33
C HIS A 100 -1.60 -2.91 -8.67
N LEU A 101 -2.66 -3.62 -8.26
CA LEU A 101 -2.72 -5.08 -8.29
C LEU A 101 -2.61 -5.66 -9.70
N GLU A 102 -2.25 -6.96 -9.76
CA GLU A 102 -2.03 -7.69 -11.01
C GLU A 102 -1.03 -6.97 -11.92
N LEU A 103 0.08 -6.49 -11.31
CA LEU A 103 1.11 -5.73 -11.98
C LEU A 103 0.56 -4.49 -12.73
N GLY A 104 -0.48 -3.87 -12.18
CA GLY A 104 -1.09 -2.65 -12.72
C GLY A 104 -2.19 -2.89 -13.75
N MET A 105 -2.69 -4.11 -13.89
CA MET A 105 -3.77 -4.43 -14.84
C MET A 105 -5.16 -4.44 -14.20
N ARG A 106 -5.27 -4.68 -12.89
CA ARG A 106 -6.55 -4.88 -12.24
C ARG A 106 -7.38 -3.59 -12.21
N ALA A 107 -8.63 -3.69 -12.66
CA ALA A 107 -9.61 -2.62 -12.55
C ALA A 107 -9.80 -2.17 -11.10
N GLU A 108 -10.17 -0.91 -10.89
CA GLU A 108 -10.41 -0.30 -9.57
C GLU A 108 -9.22 -0.31 -8.60
N THR A 109 -8.02 -0.68 -9.06
CA THR A 109 -6.76 -0.54 -8.31
C THR A 109 -5.79 0.44 -8.98
N ALA A 110 -6.33 1.48 -9.59
CA ALA A 110 -5.60 2.48 -10.36
C ALA A 110 -4.74 1.84 -11.47
N PRO A 111 -5.35 1.16 -12.46
CA PRO A 111 -4.64 0.44 -13.50
C PRO A 111 -3.73 1.35 -14.32
N ILE A 112 -2.51 0.86 -14.57
CA ILE A 112 -1.41 1.67 -15.12
C ILE A 112 -1.63 2.02 -16.59
N GLY A 113 -2.22 1.12 -17.39
CA GLY A 113 -2.57 1.41 -18.79
C GLY A 113 -3.57 2.55 -18.91
N GLN A 114 -4.58 2.59 -18.03
CA GLN A 114 -5.53 3.71 -17.98
C GLN A 114 -4.87 5.01 -17.49
N ALA A 115 -3.94 4.93 -16.54
CA ALA A 115 -3.17 6.09 -16.10
C ALA A 115 -2.34 6.66 -17.27
N TRP A 116 -1.79 5.78 -18.13
CA TRP A 116 -1.00 6.19 -19.30
C TRP A 116 -1.86 6.94 -20.33
N VAL A 117 -2.98 6.39 -20.80
CA VAL A 117 -3.85 7.04 -21.81
C VAL A 117 -4.54 8.31 -21.31
N GLN A 118 -4.56 8.52 -20.01
CA GLN A 118 -5.14 9.70 -19.37
C GLN A 118 -4.08 10.66 -18.82
N SER A 119 -2.80 10.44 -19.12
CA SER A 119 -1.73 11.38 -18.82
C SER A 119 -1.75 12.59 -19.77
N ASP A 120 -0.82 13.52 -19.57
CA ASP A 120 -0.71 14.77 -20.29
C ASP A 120 -1.95 15.67 -20.18
N LYS A 121 -2.62 15.59 -19.01
CA LYS A 121 -3.73 16.45 -18.65
C LYS A 121 -3.27 17.63 -17.82
N TYR A 122 -3.88 18.79 -18.09
CA TYR A 122 -3.73 19.95 -17.22
C TYR A 122 -4.24 19.60 -15.81
N ASP A 123 -3.37 19.78 -14.84
CA ASP A 123 -3.72 19.66 -13.42
C ASP A 123 -3.98 21.04 -12.84
N PRO A 124 -5.23 21.41 -12.56
CA PRO A 124 -5.57 22.73 -12.03
C PRO A 124 -4.98 22.99 -10.65
N VAL A 125 -4.60 21.92 -9.91
CA VAL A 125 -3.98 22.06 -8.59
C VAL A 125 -2.52 22.53 -8.71
N THR A 126 -1.80 22.05 -9.69
CA THR A 126 -0.39 22.40 -9.89
C THR A 126 -0.17 23.46 -10.97
N GLY A 127 -1.16 23.72 -11.80
CA GLY A 127 -1.06 24.68 -12.91
C GLY A 127 -0.19 24.18 -14.07
N ILE A 128 0.15 22.90 -14.11
CA ILE A 128 1.00 22.30 -15.15
C ILE A 128 0.32 21.13 -15.85
N ILE A 129 0.82 20.76 -17.03
CA ILE A 129 0.45 19.50 -17.65
C ILE A 129 1.21 18.38 -16.93
N LEU A 130 0.45 17.48 -16.28
CA LEU A 130 0.98 16.37 -15.54
C LEU A 130 1.16 15.17 -16.47
N SER A 131 2.38 14.97 -16.96
CA SER A 131 2.71 13.81 -17.78
C SER A 131 2.79 12.53 -16.95
N TYR A 132 2.76 11.39 -17.64
CA TYR A 132 2.92 10.08 -16.99
C TYR A 132 4.25 9.98 -16.24
N GLU A 133 5.34 10.49 -16.83
CA GLU A 133 6.66 10.52 -16.22
C GLU A 133 6.68 11.37 -14.94
N LEU A 134 6.11 12.57 -14.98
CA LEU A 134 6.02 13.43 -13.79
C LEU A 134 5.22 12.76 -12.69
N ARG A 135 4.12 12.09 -13.05
CA ARG A 135 3.32 11.32 -12.09
C ARG A 135 4.12 10.17 -11.48
N THR A 136 4.86 9.44 -12.31
CA THR A 136 5.74 8.34 -11.86
C THR A 136 6.84 8.85 -10.94
N MET A 137 7.45 9.99 -11.26
CA MET A 137 8.46 10.63 -10.38
C MET A 137 7.88 11.00 -9.01
N GLN A 138 6.63 11.49 -8.95
CA GLN A 138 5.93 11.73 -7.67
C GLN A 138 5.77 10.46 -6.84
N CYS A 139 5.51 9.31 -7.49
CA CYS A 139 5.41 8.05 -6.76
C CYS A 139 6.74 7.67 -6.09
N PHE A 140 7.88 7.88 -6.78
CA PHE A 140 9.20 7.65 -6.17
C PHE A 140 9.46 8.58 -4.97
N ILE A 141 9.12 9.86 -5.09
CA ILE A 141 9.35 10.83 -4.00
C ILE A 141 8.43 10.54 -2.82
N ASN A 142 7.14 10.35 -3.06
CA ASN A 142 6.13 10.37 -2.02
C ASN A 142 5.78 8.97 -1.52
N SER A 143 5.38 8.06 -2.43
CA SER A 143 4.94 6.71 -2.07
C SER A 143 6.11 5.80 -1.71
N SER A 144 7.23 5.91 -2.44
CA SER A 144 8.45 5.16 -2.15
C SER A 144 9.40 5.89 -1.19
N ASN A 145 8.99 7.05 -0.64
CA ASN A 145 9.78 7.88 0.28
C ASN A 145 11.24 8.07 -0.17
N GLY A 146 11.43 8.21 -1.46
CA GLY A 146 12.75 8.12 -2.09
C GLY A 146 13.23 9.42 -2.72
N PHE A 147 14.08 9.27 -3.71
CA PHE A 147 14.68 10.38 -4.43
C PHE A 147 13.98 10.61 -5.78
N LYS A 148 14.05 11.86 -6.25
CA LYS A 148 13.52 12.26 -7.56
C LYS A 148 14.41 11.70 -8.68
N PRO A 149 13.93 10.77 -9.53
CA PRO A 149 14.65 10.40 -10.75
C PRO A 149 14.69 11.57 -11.75
N ASN A 150 15.63 11.54 -12.68
CA ASN A 150 15.56 12.39 -13.86
C ASN A 150 14.46 11.87 -14.80
N ILE A 151 13.74 12.77 -15.47
CA ILE A 151 12.68 12.39 -16.41
C ILE A 151 13.20 11.51 -17.56
N LEU A 152 14.45 11.69 -17.97
CA LEU A 152 15.11 10.89 -19.01
C LEU A 152 15.81 9.63 -18.49
N ASP A 153 15.74 9.38 -17.17
CA ASP A 153 16.33 8.18 -16.60
C ASP A 153 15.62 6.92 -17.11
N SER A 154 16.41 5.87 -17.38
CA SER A 154 15.88 4.60 -17.87
C SER A 154 14.80 4.01 -16.98
N VAL A 155 14.88 4.22 -15.67
CA VAL A 155 13.84 3.78 -14.72
C VAL A 155 12.48 4.42 -15.05
N ILE A 156 12.45 5.72 -15.35
CA ILE A 156 11.22 6.43 -15.71
C ILE A 156 10.75 6.02 -17.12
N GLN A 157 11.68 5.94 -18.08
CA GLN A 157 11.35 5.60 -19.47
C GLN A 157 10.87 4.15 -19.61
N ASP A 158 11.49 3.20 -18.92
CA ASP A 158 11.04 1.80 -18.92
C ASP A 158 9.66 1.63 -18.27
N LEU A 159 9.37 2.35 -17.19
CA LEU A 159 8.02 2.38 -16.59
C LEU A 159 6.98 3.01 -17.52
N LYS A 160 7.34 4.06 -18.27
CA LYS A 160 6.47 4.66 -19.29
C LYS A 160 6.15 3.67 -20.40
N ILE A 161 7.17 2.99 -20.93
CA ILE A 161 7.01 1.97 -21.97
C ILE A 161 6.14 0.81 -21.46
N TYR A 162 6.34 0.38 -20.20
CA TYR A 162 5.50 -0.63 -19.57
C TYR A 162 4.03 -0.19 -19.49
N GLY A 163 3.75 1.01 -19.00
CA GLY A 163 2.39 1.55 -18.94
C GLY A 163 1.72 1.66 -20.30
N ARG A 164 2.48 2.11 -21.32
CA ARG A 164 2.03 2.14 -22.72
C ARG A 164 1.70 0.75 -23.26
N TYR A 165 2.54 -0.23 -22.99
CA TYR A 165 2.31 -1.61 -23.40
C TYR A 165 1.04 -2.19 -22.76
N LEU A 166 0.81 -1.95 -21.46
CA LEU A 166 -0.44 -2.38 -20.81
C LEU A 166 -1.67 -1.70 -21.41
N ALA A 167 -1.58 -0.42 -21.77
CA ALA A 167 -2.67 0.28 -22.46
C ALA A 167 -2.97 -0.36 -23.82
N PHE A 168 -1.94 -0.67 -24.59
CA PHE A 168 -2.06 -1.37 -25.88
C PHE A 168 -2.76 -2.73 -25.72
N LYS A 169 -2.31 -3.57 -24.78
CA LYS A 169 -2.90 -4.90 -24.55
C LYS A 169 -4.34 -4.86 -24.03
N GLN A 170 -4.72 -3.80 -23.36
CA GLN A 170 -6.10 -3.58 -22.89
C GLN A 170 -6.99 -2.89 -23.93
N GLY A 171 -6.47 -2.57 -25.11
CA GLY A 171 -7.20 -1.87 -26.17
C GLY A 171 -7.63 -0.45 -25.79
N LEU A 172 -6.90 0.18 -24.86
CA LEU A 172 -7.22 1.52 -24.38
C LEU A 172 -6.81 2.59 -25.40
N ARG A 173 -7.58 3.67 -25.48
CA ARG A 173 -7.36 4.78 -26.43
C ARG A 173 -7.17 6.08 -25.67
N GLU A 174 -6.24 6.91 -26.14
CA GLU A 174 -6.06 8.28 -25.65
C GLU A 174 -7.32 9.11 -25.88
N GLY A 175 -7.58 10.04 -24.96
CA GLY A 175 -8.75 10.92 -25.03
C GLY A 175 -10.08 10.29 -24.59
N VAL A 176 -10.11 8.98 -24.31
CA VAL A 176 -11.29 8.29 -23.75
C VAL A 176 -11.23 8.33 -22.22
N GLU A 177 -12.35 8.68 -21.59
CA GLU A 177 -12.45 8.60 -20.14
C GLU A 177 -12.86 7.19 -19.69
N TYR A 178 -12.02 6.59 -18.84
CA TYR A 178 -12.27 5.28 -18.24
C TYR A 178 -12.65 5.47 -16.78
N THR A 179 -13.80 4.94 -16.38
CA THR A 179 -14.35 5.10 -15.01
C THR A 179 -13.60 4.26 -13.97
N GLU A 180 -13.03 3.13 -14.37
CA GLU A 180 -12.35 2.16 -13.50
C GLU A 180 -10.89 2.54 -13.15
N ARG A 181 -10.47 3.74 -13.54
CA ARG A 181 -9.08 4.23 -13.40
C ARG A 181 -8.62 4.50 -11.98
N ARG A 182 -9.54 4.47 -11.02
CA ARG A 182 -9.26 4.83 -9.62
C ARG A 182 -9.54 3.63 -8.72
N PHE A 183 -9.12 3.73 -7.48
CA PHE A 183 -9.60 2.84 -6.45
C PHE A 183 -11.11 3.03 -6.25
N THR A 184 -11.79 1.97 -5.82
CA THR A 184 -13.21 2.02 -5.47
C THR A 184 -13.48 3.20 -4.54
N LYS A 185 -14.47 4.01 -4.86
CA LYS A 185 -14.84 5.15 -4.01
C LYS A 185 -15.34 4.67 -2.66
N VAL A 186 -14.88 5.34 -1.61
CA VAL A 186 -15.35 5.12 -0.24
C VAL A 186 -16.01 6.42 0.23
N PRO A 187 -17.35 6.52 0.15
CA PRO A 187 -18.05 7.73 0.53
C PRO A 187 -17.90 8.02 2.03
N PRO A 188 -18.12 9.27 2.46
CA PRO A 188 -18.28 9.59 3.87
C PRO A 188 -19.41 8.77 4.48
N THR A 189 -19.23 8.33 5.71
CA THR A 189 -20.26 7.63 6.47
C THR A 189 -20.88 8.60 7.48
N GLY A 190 -22.14 8.36 7.85
CA GLY A 190 -22.85 9.23 8.81
C GLY A 190 -22.24 9.21 10.23
N GLU A 191 -21.45 8.18 10.55
CA GLU A 191 -20.81 8.03 11.87
C GLU A 191 -19.48 8.80 12.00
N GLY A 192 -18.94 9.33 10.90
CA GLY A 192 -17.60 9.93 10.85
C GLY A 192 -16.49 8.89 10.95
N ASP A 193 -15.26 9.35 10.78
CA ASP A 193 -14.06 8.49 10.85
C ASP A 193 -13.59 8.42 12.30
N ASP A 194 -13.33 7.21 12.81
CA ASP A 194 -12.91 6.99 14.20
C ASP A 194 -11.62 6.20 14.27
N TYR A 195 -10.55 6.84 14.73
CA TYR A 195 -9.24 6.22 14.82
C TYR A 195 -9.16 5.14 15.92
N LEU A 196 -9.97 5.20 16.98
CA LEU A 196 -9.99 4.18 18.03
C LEU A 196 -10.66 2.90 17.52
N ARG A 197 -11.79 3.02 16.82
CA ARG A 197 -12.37 1.87 16.09
C ARG A 197 -11.39 1.33 15.07
N GLY A 198 -10.71 2.22 14.33
CA GLY A 198 -9.68 1.87 13.37
C GLY A 198 -8.52 1.11 13.97
N LYS A 199 -8.05 1.49 15.17
CA LYS A 199 -7.01 0.77 15.92
C LYS A 199 -7.44 -0.67 16.22
N VAL A 200 -8.63 -0.86 16.78
CA VAL A 200 -9.17 -2.20 17.09
C VAL A 200 -9.30 -3.05 15.81
N LEU A 201 -9.78 -2.46 14.72
CA LEU A 201 -9.89 -3.15 13.43
C LEU A 201 -8.52 -3.51 12.86
N PHE A 202 -7.54 -2.61 12.96
CA PHE A 202 -6.17 -2.86 12.53
C PHE A 202 -5.54 -4.02 13.30
N GLU A 203 -5.64 -4.01 14.62
CA GLU A 203 -5.12 -5.08 15.48
C GLU A 203 -5.74 -6.44 15.13
N LYS A 204 -7.05 -6.45 14.84
CA LYS A 204 -7.80 -7.66 14.54
C LYS A 204 -7.60 -8.20 13.12
N LYS A 205 -7.47 -7.33 12.11
CA LYS A 205 -7.51 -7.72 10.69
C LYS A 205 -6.20 -7.49 9.93
N CYS A 206 -5.30 -6.63 10.41
CA CYS A 206 -4.12 -6.18 9.68
C CYS A 206 -2.81 -6.57 10.36
N ALA A 207 -2.77 -6.48 11.71
CA ALA A 207 -1.55 -6.65 12.48
C ALA A 207 -0.94 -8.05 12.35
N MET A 208 -1.72 -9.06 12.04
CA MET A 208 -1.24 -10.42 11.79
C MET A 208 -0.18 -10.47 10.68
N CYS A 209 -0.37 -9.68 9.60
CA CYS A 209 0.59 -9.60 8.49
C CYS A 209 1.53 -8.40 8.65
N HIS A 210 0.99 -7.21 8.93
CA HIS A 210 1.78 -5.98 8.95
C HIS A 210 2.50 -5.72 10.29
N GLY A 211 2.28 -6.55 11.31
CA GLY A 211 2.78 -6.32 12.67
C GLY A 211 1.96 -5.27 13.43
N LYS A 212 1.98 -5.32 14.76
CA LYS A 212 1.23 -4.36 15.62
C LYS A 212 1.64 -2.90 15.39
N GLN A 213 2.88 -2.67 15.00
CA GLN A 213 3.43 -1.35 14.70
C GLN A 213 3.37 -0.99 13.20
N GLY A 214 2.80 -1.85 12.35
CA GLY A 214 2.70 -1.62 10.92
C GLY A 214 4.02 -1.63 10.16
N LEU A 215 5.09 -2.20 10.71
CA LEU A 215 6.42 -2.17 10.11
C LEU A 215 6.59 -3.13 8.93
N GLY A 216 5.65 -4.05 8.73
CA GLY A 216 5.76 -5.07 7.70
C GLY A 216 6.90 -6.07 7.94
N SER A 217 7.38 -6.71 6.89
CA SER A 217 8.52 -7.63 6.96
C SER A 217 9.28 -7.71 5.66
N THR A 218 10.58 -7.99 5.77
CA THR A 218 11.48 -8.23 4.65
C THR A 218 12.18 -9.58 4.82
N ALA A 219 12.58 -10.21 3.71
CA ALA A 219 13.41 -11.41 3.73
C ALA A 219 14.87 -11.06 4.05
N LYS A 220 15.70 -12.08 4.25
CA LYS A 220 17.14 -11.91 4.56
C LYS A 220 17.91 -11.17 3.46
N ASP A 221 17.48 -11.28 2.22
CA ASP A 221 18.05 -10.58 1.06
C ASP A 221 17.51 -9.14 0.88
N GLY A 222 16.71 -8.65 1.84
CA GLY A 222 16.09 -7.32 1.80
C GLY A 222 14.83 -7.22 0.94
N SER A 223 14.39 -8.31 0.29
CA SER A 223 13.15 -8.29 -0.49
C SER A 223 11.93 -8.11 0.41
N VAL A 224 10.98 -7.31 -0.03
CA VAL A 224 9.74 -7.02 0.73
C VAL A 224 8.83 -8.24 0.69
N ILE A 225 8.54 -8.80 1.87
CA ILE A 225 7.50 -9.84 2.04
C ILE A 225 6.16 -9.16 2.29
N ILE A 226 6.07 -8.37 3.35
CA ILE A 226 4.87 -7.60 3.72
C ILE A 226 5.23 -6.12 3.73
N PRO A 227 4.51 -5.26 2.99
CA PRO A 227 4.78 -3.83 2.95
C PRO A 227 4.68 -3.15 4.31
N SER A 228 5.53 -2.13 4.53
CA SER A 228 5.45 -1.28 5.72
C SER A 228 4.33 -0.26 5.59
N LEU A 229 3.49 -0.15 6.60
CA LEU A 229 2.41 0.84 6.70
C LEU A 229 2.79 2.02 7.59
N ALA A 230 3.82 1.85 8.41
CA ALA A 230 4.36 2.84 9.34
C ALA A 230 5.88 2.70 9.46
N GLY A 231 6.52 3.60 10.22
CA GLY A 231 7.95 3.61 10.46
C GLY A 231 8.77 4.03 9.23
N PRO A 232 10.09 3.85 9.28
CA PRO A 232 11.01 4.34 8.24
C PRO A 232 10.76 3.77 6.83
N GLY A 233 10.20 2.56 6.76
CA GLY A 233 9.90 1.88 5.51
C GLY A 233 8.55 2.24 4.88
N ALA A 234 7.78 3.15 5.47
CA ALA A 234 6.49 3.57 4.93
C ALA A 234 6.62 4.72 3.91
N TRP A 235 5.49 5.03 3.24
CA TRP A 235 5.34 6.27 2.48
C TRP A 235 5.47 7.49 3.39
N ASN A 236 5.87 8.63 2.84
CA ASN A 236 6.07 9.84 3.63
C ASN A 236 4.79 10.70 3.74
N THR A 237 4.88 11.79 4.53
CA THR A 237 3.76 12.69 4.79
C THR A 237 3.32 13.54 3.58
N ASP A 238 4.09 13.59 2.49
CA ASP A 238 3.68 14.25 1.24
C ASP A 238 2.86 13.33 0.33
N SER A 239 2.76 12.05 0.68
CA SER A 239 1.95 11.09 -0.08
C SER A 239 0.46 11.43 0.01
N ARG A 240 -0.26 11.24 -1.10
CA ARG A 240 -1.72 11.36 -1.10
C ARG A 240 -2.40 10.39 -0.13
N MET A 241 -1.78 9.24 0.12
CA MET A 241 -2.26 8.29 1.13
C MET A 241 -2.27 8.87 2.55
N TYR A 242 -1.43 9.86 2.82
CA TYR A 242 -1.41 10.55 4.11
C TYR A 242 -2.33 11.79 4.11
N ASN A 243 -2.22 12.61 3.07
CA ASN A 243 -2.95 13.88 2.99
C ASN A 243 -4.43 13.74 2.65
N GLU A 244 -4.83 12.61 2.08
CA GLU A 244 -6.19 12.32 1.67
C GLU A 244 -6.62 10.97 2.27
N ALA A 245 -7.14 10.98 3.51
CA ALA A 245 -7.58 9.75 4.20
C ALA A 245 -8.58 8.94 3.35
N ILE A 246 -9.38 9.60 2.52
CA ILE A 246 -10.30 8.95 1.59
C ILE A 246 -9.55 8.13 0.51
N THR A 247 -8.38 8.58 0.07
CA THR A 247 -7.53 7.82 -0.88
C THR A 247 -6.97 6.58 -0.21
N LEU A 248 -6.49 6.68 1.04
CA LEU A 248 -6.01 5.53 1.80
C LEU A 248 -7.14 4.54 2.10
N ALA A 249 -8.32 5.03 2.50
CA ALA A 249 -9.50 4.20 2.72
C ALA A 249 -9.90 3.42 1.45
N ALA A 250 -9.87 4.07 0.29
CA ALA A 250 -10.16 3.43 -0.99
C ALA A 250 -9.15 2.32 -1.33
N ILE A 251 -7.86 2.56 -1.12
CA ILE A 251 -6.82 1.53 -1.27
C ILE A 251 -7.09 0.36 -0.32
N ILE A 252 -7.29 0.63 0.96
CA ILE A 252 -7.54 -0.41 1.98
C ILE A 252 -8.76 -1.24 1.59
N LYS A 253 -9.88 -0.62 1.27
CA LYS A 253 -11.11 -1.32 0.90
C LYS A 253 -10.91 -2.24 -0.29
N THR A 254 -10.20 -1.77 -1.31
CA THR A 254 -10.04 -2.50 -2.57
C THR A 254 -8.99 -3.61 -2.47
N THR A 255 -7.91 -3.38 -1.72
CA THR A 255 -6.74 -4.26 -1.74
C THR A 255 -6.57 -5.11 -0.49
N MET A 256 -7.22 -4.75 0.63
CA MET A 256 -7.00 -5.38 1.94
C MET A 256 -8.32 -5.86 2.59
N PRO A 257 -8.27 -6.88 3.46
CA PRO A 257 -7.14 -7.80 3.67
C PRO A 257 -6.81 -8.59 2.40
N ALA A 258 -5.54 -8.89 2.13
CA ALA A 258 -5.11 -9.50 0.86
C ALA A 258 -5.74 -10.88 0.60
N HIS A 259 -6.11 -11.62 1.63
CA HIS A 259 -6.80 -12.91 1.53
C HIS A 259 -8.33 -12.81 1.40
N GLU A 260 -8.90 -11.60 1.64
CA GLU A 260 -10.35 -11.34 1.59
C GLU A 260 -10.61 -9.92 1.04
N ARG A 261 -10.04 -9.61 -0.13
CA ARG A 261 -10.16 -8.28 -0.76
C ARG A 261 -11.61 -7.85 -0.95
N GLY A 262 -11.91 -6.59 -0.67
CA GLY A 262 -13.24 -6.02 -0.86
C GLY A 262 -14.27 -6.35 0.22
N THR A 263 -13.89 -7.08 1.29
CA THR A 263 -14.82 -7.48 2.36
C THR A 263 -15.04 -6.42 3.42
N LEU A 264 -14.17 -5.40 3.50
CA LEU A 264 -14.34 -4.30 4.44
C LEU A 264 -15.53 -3.42 4.05
N THR A 265 -16.30 -2.97 5.03
CA THR A 265 -17.31 -1.91 4.81
C THR A 265 -16.62 -0.56 4.59
N ASP A 266 -17.34 0.43 4.07
CA ASP A 266 -16.82 1.79 3.89
C ASP A 266 -16.37 2.38 5.24
N THR A 267 -17.19 2.23 6.28
CA THR A 267 -16.84 2.66 7.64
C THR A 267 -15.56 2.01 8.14
N GLN A 268 -15.44 0.68 8.01
CA GLN A 268 -14.23 -0.03 8.45
C GLN A 268 -12.96 0.44 7.72
N ALA A 269 -13.04 0.62 6.40
CA ALA A 269 -11.90 1.09 5.62
C ALA A 269 -11.50 2.52 6.01
N ARG A 270 -12.46 3.39 6.28
CA ARG A 270 -12.22 4.78 6.73
C ARG A 270 -11.64 4.83 8.13
N ASP A 271 -12.17 4.06 9.07
CA ASP A 271 -11.65 3.98 10.44
C ASP A 271 -10.21 3.48 10.46
N ILE A 272 -9.91 2.41 9.69
CA ILE A 272 -8.54 1.90 9.57
C ILE A 272 -7.62 2.96 8.96
N ALA A 273 -8.06 3.67 7.93
CA ALA A 273 -7.29 4.76 7.32
C ALA A 273 -7.01 5.88 8.32
N ALA A 274 -8.03 6.30 9.10
CA ALA A 274 -7.88 7.30 10.17
C ALA A 274 -6.85 6.88 11.21
N TYR A 275 -6.82 5.60 11.59
CA TYR A 275 -5.80 5.09 12.50
C TYR A 275 -4.41 5.07 11.86
N LEU A 276 -4.28 4.59 10.62
CA LEU A 276 -2.99 4.47 9.94
C LEU A 276 -2.29 5.82 9.74
N VAL A 277 -3.03 6.91 9.50
CA VAL A 277 -2.42 8.24 9.35
C VAL A 277 -1.85 8.79 10.66
N THR A 278 -2.25 8.26 11.81
CA THR A 278 -1.67 8.62 13.12
C THR A 278 -0.35 7.91 13.41
N MET A 279 -0.04 6.84 12.69
CA MET A 279 1.19 6.07 12.90
C MET A 279 2.43 6.85 12.42
N PRO A 280 3.58 6.70 13.13
CA PRO A 280 4.83 7.35 12.74
C PRO A 280 5.25 6.98 11.32
N ARG A 281 5.74 7.96 10.56
CA ARG A 281 6.25 7.78 9.19
C ARG A 281 7.27 8.85 8.84
N PRO A 282 8.06 8.69 7.76
CA PRO A 282 9.00 9.69 7.33
C PRO A 282 8.31 11.01 6.99
N ALA A 283 8.94 12.12 7.38
CA ALA A 283 8.51 13.44 6.92
C ALA A 283 8.71 13.56 5.42
N GLY A 284 7.74 14.14 4.75
CA GLY A 284 7.86 14.50 3.33
C GLY A 284 8.92 15.60 3.14
N ASN A 285 9.49 15.60 1.97
CA ASN A 285 10.50 16.59 1.60
C ASN A 285 9.80 17.69 0.79
N ASN A 286 9.04 18.58 1.41
CA ASN A 286 8.25 19.68 0.80
C ASN A 286 8.93 20.44 -0.38
N LYS A 287 10.07 19.95 -0.86
CA LYS A 287 10.88 20.44 -1.98
C LYS A 287 10.50 19.83 -3.34
N GLY A 288 9.44 19.02 -3.41
CA GLY A 288 8.92 18.54 -4.71
C GLY A 288 8.32 19.71 -5.48
N VAL A 289 8.66 19.86 -6.76
CA VAL A 289 8.14 20.90 -7.67
C VAL A 289 6.61 21.04 -7.60
N ILE A 290 5.92 19.96 -7.28
CA ILE A 290 4.46 19.89 -7.19
C ILE A 290 3.94 20.30 -5.81
N ALA A 291 4.68 20.02 -4.73
CA ALA A 291 4.30 20.52 -3.40
C ALA A 291 4.39 22.05 -3.35
N ALA A 292 5.43 22.63 -3.94
CA ALA A 292 5.57 24.08 -4.05
C ALA A 292 4.48 24.71 -4.94
N ALA A 293 4.15 24.10 -6.08
CA ALA A 293 3.08 24.55 -6.95
C ALA A 293 1.69 24.40 -6.29
N ARG A 294 1.46 23.30 -5.58
CA ARG A 294 0.24 23.06 -4.82
C ARG A 294 0.05 24.07 -3.68
N GLN A 295 1.13 24.37 -2.97
CA GLN A 295 1.13 25.38 -1.91
C GLN A 295 0.85 26.79 -2.47
N GLN A 296 1.45 27.15 -3.61
CA GLN A 296 1.17 28.41 -4.29
C GLN A 296 -0.28 28.52 -4.78
N LEU A 297 -0.88 27.41 -5.25
CA LEU A 297 -2.25 27.41 -5.73
C LEU A 297 -3.26 27.47 -4.57
N ILE A 298 -3.04 26.71 -3.49
CA ILE A 298 -3.84 26.78 -2.26
C ILE A 298 -3.82 28.23 -1.73
N MET A 299 -2.65 28.87 -1.74
CA MET A 299 -2.51 30.28 -1.37
C MET A 299 -3.26 31.25 -2.32
N ARG A 300 -3.34 30.93 -3.62
CA ARG A 300 -4.07 31.76 -4.61
C ARG A 300 -5.59 31.55 -4.61
N THR A 301 -6.04 30.30 -4.41
CA THR A 301 -7.47 29.96 -4.53
C THR A 301 -8.26 30.00 -3.21
N MET A 302 -7.55 30.01 -2.06
CA MET A 302 -8.17 30.06 -0.72
C MET A 302 -7.58 31.16 0.18
N PRO A 303 -7.40 32.41 -0.29
CA PRO A 303 -6.90 33.48 0.58
C PRO A 303 -7.72 33.66 1.88
N PRO A 304 -9.08 33.53 1.87
CA PRO A 304 -9.86 33.71 3.08
C PRO A 304 -9.65 32.64 4.14
N LEU A 305 -9.45 31.38 3.70
CA LEU A 305 -9.29 30.25 4.62
C LEU A 305 -7.89 30.27 5.28
N PHE A 306 -6.87 30.63 4.54
CA PHE A 306 -5.51 30.72 5.06
C PHE A 306 -5.37 31.89 6.06
N SER A 307 -6.00 33.03 5.80
CA SER A 307 -6.05 34.15 6.73
C SER A 307 -6.83 33.83 8.00
N LEU A 308 -7.82 32.94 7.91
CA LEU A 308 -8.56 32.42 9.08
C LEU A 308 -7.71 31.48 9.92
N ILE A 309 -6.96 30.59 9.30
CA ILE A 309 -6.05 29.67 9.99
C ILE A 309 -4.91 30.42 10.67
N GLU A 310 -4.33 31.44 10.03
CA GLU A 310 -3.31 32.30 10.63
C GLU A 310 -3.88 33.14 11.80
N LYS A 311 -5.08 33.65 11.67
CA LYS A 311 -5.78 34.34 12.76
C LYS A 311 -6.11 33.41 13.94
N TRP A 312 -6.41 32.14 13.66
CA TRP A 312 -6.62 31.12 14.70
C TRP A 312 -5.30 30.79 15.42
N LYS A 313 -4.20 30.59 14.69
CA LYS A 313 -2.88 30.34 15.28
C LYS A 313 -2.40 31.49 16.13
N ALA A 314 -2.53 32.72 15.63
CA ALA A 314 -2.16 33.91 16.39
C ALA A 314 -3.01 34.12 17.66
N LYS A 315 -4.21 33.55 17.71
CA LYS A 315 -5.08 33.59 18.88
C LYS A 315 -4.74 32.55 19.94
N ASP A 316 -4.24 31.36 19.48
CA ASP A 316 -3.76 30.29 20.39
C ASP A 316 -2.38 30.62 20.98
N GLU A 317 -1.54 31.39 20.26
CA GLU A 317 -0.24 31.85 20.77
C GLU A 317 -0.35 33.08 21.71
N ALA A 318 -1.52 33.69 21.80
CA ALA A 318 -1.79 34.86 22.66
C ALA A 318 -2.54 34.52 23.95
N GLN A 319 -2.85 33.24 24.21
CA GLN A 319 -3.38 32.68 25.44
C GLN A 319 -2.33 31.83 26.17
#